data_d8ff7e28705054ebf9ff4ebfa0d0a9b5
#
_entry.id   d8ff7e28705054ebf9ff4ebfa0d0a9b5
#
_cell.length_a   1.000
_cell.length_b   1.000
_cell.length_c   1.000
_cell.angle_alpha   90.00
_cell.angle_beta   90.00
_cell.angle_gamma   90.00
#
_symmetry.space_group_name_H-M   'P 1'
#
loop_
_entity.id
_entity.type
_entity.pdbx_description
1 polymer ?
#
loop_
_entity_poly.entity_id
_entity_poly.type
_entity_poly.pdbx_seq_one_letter_code
_entity_poly.pdbx_strand_id
1 'polypeptide(L)'
;MTEFTITFHGPFHVGSGVADQGLDRVLDRGALLPGTSLKGVMRAAACETLRLDDSLVARVFGGTLDDNGTTRRVASPWAWSDAELSDPTFQNVARIRINDETRTTERGFLMLGESVWATSARFTVIQHGELSGDVEEHKLVLRASARAVTAIGGGRRRGEGWVTITDGADWDTADTQALRSLGGNR
;
A
#
# COMPACT_ATOMS: atom_id res chain seq x y z
N MET A 1 -3.19 -18.94 2.29
CA MET A 1 -3.70 -17.93 1.32
C MET A 1 -4.72 -17.07 2.04
N THR A 2 -4.57 -15.75 1.94
CA THR A 2 -5.54 -14.78 2.47
C THR A 2 -5.95 -13.85 1.33
N GLU A 3 -7.25 -13.71 1.10
CA GLU A 3 -7.80 -12.78 0.13
C GLU A 3 -8.15 -11.47 0.82
N PHE A 4 -7.89 -10.36 0.14
CA PHE A 4 -8.23 -9.02 0.60
C PHE A 4 -9.08 -8.30 -0.44
N THR A 5 -10.06 -7.55 0.04
CA THR A 5 -10.88 -6.65 -0.76
C THR A 5 -10.51 -5.22 -0.46
N ILE A 6 -10.32 -4.42 -1.51
CA ILE A 6 -10.11 -2.98 -1.45
C ILE A 6 -11.42 -2.32 -1.86
N THR A 7 -11.91 -1.37 -1.07
CA THR A 7 -12.97 -0.44 -1.46
C THR A 7 -12.33 0.92 -1.70
N PHE A 8 -12.54 1.49 -2.89
CA PHE A 8 -12.01 2.81 -3.24
C PHE A 8 -13.01 3.91 -2.88
N HIS A 9 -12.53 4.98 -2.28
CA HIS A 9 -13.31 6.18 -1.94
C HIS A 9 -12.97 7.38 -2.82
N GLY A 10 -12.07 7.21 -3.77
CA GLY A 10 -11.64 8.22 -4.72
C GLY A 10 -10.78 7.63 -5.82
N PRO A 11 -10.50 8.41 -6.88
CA PRO A 11 -9.58 7.98 -7.92
C PRO A 11 -8.18 7.80 -7.35
N PHE A 12 -7.39 6.92 -7.95
CA PHE A 12 -6.02 6.69 -7.56
C PHE A 12 -5.09 6.66 -8.77
N HIS A 13 -3.80 6.78 -8.51
CA HIS A 13 -2.75 6.66 -9.50
C HIS A 13 -1.57 5.90 -8.91
N VAL A 14 -1.19 4.80 -9.55
CA VAL A 14 0.09 4.13 -9.35
C VAL A 14 0.87 4.27 -10.63
N GLY A 15 1.92 5.08 -10.63
CA GLY A 15 2.68 5.40 -11.83
C GLY A 15 3.60 4.27 -12.26
N SER A 16 3.79 4.11 -13.55
CA SER A 16 4.79 3.22 -14.15
C SER A 16 6.23 3.73 -13.95
N GLY A 17 6.41 4.97 -13.50
CA GLY A 17 7.70 5.64 -13.40
C GLY A 17 8.23 6.18 -14.74
N VAL A 18 7.48 6.03 -15.81
CA VAL A 18 7.84 6.49 -17.16
C VAL A 18 6.85 7.58 -17.59
N ALA A 19 7.37 8.68 -18.16
CA ALA A 19 6.53 9.67 -18.85
C ALA A 19 6.31 9.21 -20.29
N ASP A 20 5.11 9.35 -20.83
CA ASP A 20 4.78 8.95 -22.21
C ASP A 20 3.76 9.91 -22.82
N GLN A 21 3.90 10.16 -24.16
CA GLN A 21 2.95 10.90 -25.00
C GLN A 21 2.51 12.28 -24.46
N GLY A 22 3.43 12.99 -23.77
CA GLY A 22 3.14 14.31 -23.20
C GLY A 22 2.39 14.27 -21.86
N LEU A 23 2.25 13.09 -21.25
CA LEU A 23 1.76 12.91 -19.91
C LEU A 23 2.95 12.76 -18.94
N ASP A 24 2.91 13.51 -17.84
CA ASP A 24 3.92 13.44 -16.78
C ASP A 24 3.72 12.23 -15.85
N ARG A 25 2.50 11.70 -15.83
CA ARG A 25 2.10 10.57 -14.98
C ARG A 25 1.25 9.61 -15.80
N VAL A 26 1.82 8.46 -16.12
CA VAL A 26 1.20 7.41 -16.92
C VAL A 26 0.91 6.19 -16.05
N LEU A 27 -0.24 5.57 -16.28
CA LEU A 27 -0.64 4.31 -15.66
C LEU A 27 -0.02 3.13 -16.42
N ASP A 28 0.44 2.12 -15.70
CA ASP A 28 0.69 0.81 -16.29
C ASP A 28 -0.64 0.07 -16.48
N ARG A 29 -1.09 -0.03 -17.72
CA ARG A 29 -2.34 -0.73 -18.05
C ARG A 29 -2.28 -2.23 -17.80
N GLY A 30 -1.08 -2.82 -17.74
CA GLY A 30 -0.87 -4.23 -17.42
C GLY A 30 -0.97 -4.54 -15.94
N ALA A 31 -0.69 -3.55 -15.07
CA ALA A 31 -0.73 -3.69 -13.63
C ALA A 31 -1.13 -2.36 -12.97
N LEU A 32 -2.43 -2.05 -12.98
CA LEU A 32 -2.96 -0.78 -12.43
C LEU A 32 -2.67 -0.61 -10.93
N LEU A 33 -2.61 -1.71 -10.21
CA LEU A 33 -2.25 -1.74 -8.79
C LEU A 33 -1.39 -2.97 -8.49
N PRO A 34 -0.07 -2.86 -8.68
CA PRO A 34 0.86 -3.97 -8.50
C PRO A 34 0.92 -4.48 -7.05
N GLY A 35 1.09 -5.78 -6.87
CA GLY A 35 1.28 -6.41 -5.56
C GLY A 35 2.48 -5.85 -4.80
N THR A 36 3.53 -5.40 -5.49
CA THR A 36 4.66 -4.71 -4.87
C THR A 36 4.28 -3.39 -4.22
N SER A 37 3.36 -2.63 -4.83
CA SER A 37 2.80 -1.40 -4.26
C SER A 37 1.94 -1.69 -3.04
N LEU A 38 1.11 -2.73 -3.10
CA LEU A 38 0.28 -3.19 -1.97
C LEU A 38 1.15 -3.63 -0.80
N LYS A 39 2.15 -4.46 -1.05
CA LYS A 39 3.14 -4.85 -0.04
C LYS A 39 3.81 -3.64 0.59
N GLY A 40 4.22 -2.67 -0.22
CA GLY A 40 4.89 -1.45 0.24
C GLY A 40 4.04 -0.61 1.18
N VAL A 41 2.76 -0.36 0.84
CA VAL A 41 1.86 0.43 1.70
C VAL A 41 1.46 -0.33 2.97
N MET A 42 1.25 -1.64 2.90
CA MET A 42 0.97 -2.48 4.08
C MET A 42 2.17 -2.49 5.04
N ARG A 43 3.40 -2.63 4.51
CA ARG A 43 4.62 -2.53 5.32
C ARG A 43 4.76 -1.16 5.97
N ALA A 44 4.53 -0.08 5.25
CA ALA A 44 4.55 1.28 5.80
C ALA A 44 3.51 1.43 6.92
N ALA A 45 2.29 0.91 6.74
CA ALA A 45 1.25 0.92 7.77
C ALA A 45 1.68 0.13 9.03
N ALA A 46 2.33 -1.03 8.88
CA ALA A 46 2.88 -1.80 9.99
C ALA A 46 3.91 -1.00 10.80
N CYS A 47 4.85 -0.32 10.11
CA CYS A 47 5.91 0.46 10.75
C CYS A 47 5.40 1.77 11.35
N GLU A 48 4.68 2.57 10.56
CA GLU A 48 4.39 3.97 10.86
C GLU A 48 3.08 4.15 11.64
N THR A 49 2.05 3.39 11.29
CA THR A 49 0.71 3.50 11.90
C THR A 49 0.57 2.58 13.10
N LEU A 50 0.88 1.30 12.91
CA LEU A 50 0.76 0.29 13.97
C LEU A 50 1.97 0.26 14.90
N ARG A 51 3.11 0.81 14.47
CA ARG A 51 4.37 0.85 15.23
C ARG A 51 4.80 -0.52 15.75
N LEU A 52 4.67 -1.54 14.89
CA LEU A 52 5.11 -2.89 15.22
C LEU A 52 6.64 -2.95 15.29
N ASP A 53 7.14 -3.96 15.98
CA ASP A 53 8.58 -4.20 16.11
C ASP A 53 9.23 -4.40 14.73
N ASP A 54 10.38 -3.74 14.51
CA ASP A 54 11.06 -3.74 13.21
C ASP A 54 11.49 -5.16 12.78
N SER A 55 11.83 -6.03 13.74
CA SER A 55 12.20 -7.41 13.49
C SER A 55 10.99 -8.24 13.02
N LEU A 56 9.82 -8.01 13.63
CA LEU A 56 8.57 -8.64 13.22
C LEU A 56 8.16 -8.18 11.82
N VAL A 57 8.21 -6.88 11.56
CA VAL A 57 7.92 -6.33 10.22
C VAL A 57 8.87 -6.91 9.17
N ALA A 58 10.17 -7.04 9.49
CA ALA A 58 11.14 -7.64 8.58
C ALA A 58 10.87 -9.12 8.33
N ARG A 59 10.42 -9.89 9.35
CA ARG A 59 10.02 -11.29 9.16
C ARG A 59 8.81 -11.44 8.24
N VAL A 60 7.81 -10.55 8.37
CA VAL A 60 6.59 -10.64 7.56
C VAL A 60 6.78 -10.07 6.16
N PHE A 61 7.29 -8.84 6.07
CA PHE A 61 7.37 -8.12 4.78
C PHE A 61 8.74 -8.21 4.10
N GLY A 62 9.70 -8.85 4.74
CA GLY A 62 11.09 -8.79 4.29
C GLY A 62 11.76 -7.48 4.66
N GLY A 63 13.06 -7.49 4.75
CA GLY A 63 13.84 -6.32 5.15
C GLY A 63 15.20 -6.69 5.69
N THR A 64 15.65 -5.93 6.67
CA THR A 64 16.91 -6.12 7.35
C THR A 64 16.64 -6.46 8.80
N LEU A 65 17.22 -7.54 9.28
CA LEU A 65 17.26 -7.89 10.70
C LEU A 65 18.64 -7.59 11.25
N ASP A 66 18.68 -6.95 12.42
CA ASP A 66 19.90 -6.78 13.20
C ASP A 66 19.90 -7.84 14.31
N ASP A 67 20.82 -8.78 14.20
CA ASP A 67 20.98 -9.85 15.18
C ASP A 67 22.40 -9.75 15.78
N ASN A 68 22.46 -9.25 17.01
CA ASN A 68 23.72 -9.08 17.77
C ASN A 68 24.84 -8.35 17.00
N GLY A 69 24.50 -7.27 16.28
CA GLY A 69 25.44 -6.48 15.49
C GLY A 69 25.77 -7.06 14.12
N THR A 70 25.06 -8.13 13.71
CA THR A 70 25.16 -8.69 12.36
C THR A 70 23.86 -8.34 11.59
N THR A 71 24.00 -7.48 10.60
CA THR A 71 22.90 -7.09 9.71
C THR A 71 22.66 -8.15 8.64
N ARG A 72 21.49 -8.76 8.63
CA ARG A 72 21.09 -9.78 7.65
C ARG A 72 19.85 -9.35 6.88
N ARG A 73 19.88 -9.48 5.55
CA ARG A 73 18.69 -9.33 4.71
C ARG A 73 17.85 -10.61 4.76
N VAL A 74 16.53 -10.41 4.96
CA VAL A 74 15.53 -11.49 4.94
C VAL A 74 14.52 -11.23 3.85
N ALA A 75 14.18 -12.27 3.10
CA ALA A 75 13.10 -12.23 2.14
C ALA A 75 11.75 -12.38 2.88
N SER A 76 10.71 -11.79 2.32
CA SER A 76 9.35 -12.05 2.82
C SER A 76 8.95 -13.49 2.46
N PRO A 77 8.36 -14.24 3.39
CA PRO A 77 7.80 -15.56 3.08
C PRO A 77 6.43 -15.47 2.38
N TRP A 78 5.95 -14.25 2.09
CA TRP A 78 4.66 -13.98 1.49
C TRP A 78 4.82 -13.31 0.13
N ALA A 79 3.95 -13.66 -0.82
CA ALA A 79 3.82 -13.03 -2.12
C ALA A 79 2.45 -12.36 -2.24
N TRP A 80 2.42 -11.17 -2.81
CA TRP A 80 1.21 -10.40 -3.11
C TRP A 80 0.90 -10.52 -4.59
N SER A 81 -0.33 -10.88 -4.95
CA SER A 81 -0.79 -10.73 -6.33
C SER A 81 -0.99 -9.25 -6.66
N ASP A 82 -0.98 -8.92 -7.94
CA ASP A 82 -1.55 -7.67 -8.41
C ASP A 82 -3.06 -7.65 -8.09
N ALA A 83 -3.61 -6.44 -7.90
CA ALA A 83 -5.03 -6.32 -7.61
C ALA A 83 -5.86 -6.36 -8.89
N GLU A 84 -6.91 -7.17 -8.88
CA GLU A 84 -7.93 -7.23 -9.91
C GLU A 84 -9.02 -6.20 -9.61
N LEU A 85 -9.10 -5.16 -10.45
CA LEU A 85 -10.06 -4.06 -10.29
C LEU A 85 -11.40 -4.40 -10.91
N SER A 86 -12.50 -4.02 -10.23
CA SER A 86 -13.86 -4.10 -10.77
C SER A 86 -14.17 -2.86 -11.60
N ASP A 87 -14.45 -3.05 -12.89
CA ASP A 87 -14.89 -2.03 -13.84
C ASP A 87 -14.07 -0.72 -13.81
N PRO A 88 -12.74 -0.79 -14.04
CA PRO A 88 -11.90 0.38 -13.96
C PRO A 88 -12.22 1.39 -15.07
N THR A 89 -12.38 2.64 -14.70
CA THR A 89 -12.52 3.77 -15.61
C THR A 89 -11.31 4.70 -15.50
N PHE A 90 -10.97 5.36 -16.60
CA PHE A 90 -9.75 6.17 -16.69
C PHE A 90 -10.12 7.62 -16.96
N GLN A 91 -9.38 8.52 -16.31
CA GLN A 91 -9.56 9.96 -16.51
C GLN A 91 -8.21 10.67 -16.58
N ASN A 92 -8.16 11.70 -17.43
CA ASN A 92 -7.02 12.60 -17.47
C ASN A 92 -7.20 13.71 -16.44
N VAL A 93 -6.15 13.98 -15.67
CA VAL A 93 -6.13 15.00 -14.64
C VAL A 93 -5.06 16.02 -14.99
N ALA A 94 -5.48 17.29 -15.13
CA ALA A 94 -4.57 18.41 -15.28
C ALA A 94 -4.33 19.06 -13.92
N ARG A 95 -3.07 19.36 -13.61
CA ARG A 95 -2.66 20.07 -12.40
C ARG A 95 -1.84 21.27 -12.77
N ILE A 96 -2.08 22.36 -12.08
CA ILE A 96 -1.33 23.62 -12.21
C ILE A 96 -0.68 23.94 -10.88
N ARG A 97 0.40 24.69 -10.92
CA ARG A 97 0.99 25.34 -9.76
C ARG A 97 0.53 26.77 -9.68
N ILE A 98 0.08 27.19 -8.51
CA ILE A 98 -0.30 28.57 -8.21
C ILE A 98 0.88 29.20 -7.48
N ASN A 99 1.29 30.38 -7.93
CA ASN A 99 2.28 31.19 -7.25
C ASN A 99 1.64 31.80 -6.00
N ASP A 100 2.27 31.62 -4.84
CA ASP A 100 1.70 32.03 -3.55
C ASP A 100 1.63 33.55 -3.37
N GLU A 101 2.50 34.32 -4.05
CA GLU A 101 2.55 35.77 -3.96
C GLU A 101 1.53 36.42 -4.90
N THR A 102 1.55 36.00 -6.18
CA THR A 102 0.71 36.62 -7.22
C THR A 102 -0.68 36.01 -7.32
N ARG A 103 -0.91 34.84 -6.69
CA ARG A 103 -2.13 34.05 -6.77
C ARG A 103 -2.53 33.66 -8.20
N THR A 104 -1.58 33.71 -9.13
CA THR A 104 -1.77 33.34 -10.52
C THR A 104 -1.04 32.02 -10.85
N THR A 105 -1.41 31.43 -11.97
CA THR A 105 -0.78 30.18 -12.45
C THR A 105 0.68 30.45 -12.84
N GLU A 106 1.60 29.65 -12.35
CA GLU A 106 2.99 29.67 -12.81
C GLU A 106 3.09 29.11 -14.23
N ARG A 107 3.75 29.89 -15.11
CA ARG A 107 4.00 29.42 -16.49
C ARG A 107 4.92 28.21 -16.51
N GLY A 108 4.57 27.19 -17.32
CA GLY A 108 5.37 25.97 -17.48
C GLY A 108 5.12 24.90 -16.41
N PHE A 109 4.19 25.12 -15.47
CA PHE A 109 3.81 24.16 -14.45
C PHE A 109 2.42 23.55 -14.71
N LEU A 110 2.16 23.15 -15.93
CA LEU A 110 1.02 22.27 -16.25
C LEU A 110 1.50 20.84 -16.22
N MET A 111 0.99 20.05 -15.28
CA MET A 111 1.23 18.62 -15.19
C MET A 111 -0.02 17.90 -15.67
N LEU A 112 0.13 17.06 -16.68
CA LEU A 112 -0.91 16.19 -17.17
C LEU A 112 -0.67 14.77 -16.70
N GLY A 113 -1.69 14.10 -16.21
CA GLY A 113 -1.56 12.74 -15.73
C GLY A 113 -2.86 11.97 -15.85
N GLU A 114 -2.75 10.67 -15.75
CA GLU A 114 -3.88 9.77 -15.71
C GLU A 114 -4.18 9.35 -14.27
N SER A 115 -5.45 9.09 -14.00
CA SER A 115 -5.90 8.39 -12.80
C SER A 115 -6.94 7.33 -13.16
N VAL A 116 -7.09 6.36 -12.29
CA VAL A 116 -8.07 5.28 -12.45
C VAL A 116 -9.08 5.38 -11.31
N TRP A 117 -10.32 5.10 -11.63
CA TRP A 117 -11.40 4.89 -10.69
C TRP A 117 -11.90 3.46 -10.81
N ALA A 118 -12.12 2.81 -9.68
CA ALA A 118 -12.80 1.54 -9.57
C ALA A 118 -13.63 1.54 -8.28
N THR A 119 -14.69 0.75 -8.22
CA THR A 119 -15.48 0.61 -6.99
C THR A 119 -14.73 -0.24 -5.97
N SER A 120 -14.12 -1.32 -6.45
CA SER A 120 -13.39 -2.27 -5.62
C SER A 120 -12.26 -2.96 -6.38
N ALA A 121 -11.40 -3.62 -5.64
CA ALA A 121 -10.43 -4.55 -6.18
C ALA A 121 -10.21 -5.72 -5.21
N ARG A 122 -9.66 -6.83 -5.72
CA ARG A 122 -9.25 -7.97 -4.91
C ARG A 122 -7.79 -8.31 -5.16
N PHE A 123 -7.12 -8.74 -4.12
CA PHE A 123 -5.78 -9.29 -4.23
C PHE A 123 -5.58 -10.40 -3.19
N THR A 124 -4.61 -11.24 -3.42
CA THR A 124 -4.28 -12.36 -2.52
C THR A 124 -2.87 -12.24 -1.98
N VAL A 125 -2.69 -12.71 -0.76
CA VAL A 125 -1.38 -12.89 -0.13
C VAL A 125 -1.21 -14.39 0.13
N ILE A 126 -0.17 -14.95 -0.47
CA ILE A 126 0.10 -16.39 -0.48
C ILE A 126 1.46 -16.63 0.19
N GLN A 127 1.53 -17.61 1.07
CA GLN A 127 2.79 -18.10 1.60
C GLN A 127 3.54 -18.85 0.50
N HIS A 128 4.78 -18.48 0.24
CA HIS A 128 5.64 -19.15 -0.74
C HIS A 128 7.04 -19.52 -0.20
N GLY A 129 7.39 -19.00 0.98
CA GLY A 129 8.69 -19.23 1.62
C GLY A 129 8.53 -19.87 3.01
N GLU A 130 9.69 -20.21 3.60
CA GLU A 130 9.74 -20.69 4.97
C GLU A 130 9.40 -19.55 5.95
N LEU A 131 8.55 -19.86 6.92
CA LEU A 131 8.17 -18.91 7.97
C LEU A 131 9.19 -18.94 9.11
N SER A 132 9.59 -17.77 9.55
CA SER A 132 10.32 -17.59 10.80
C SER A 132 9.36 -17.04 11.86
N GLY A 133 8.89 -17.90 12.75
CA GLY A 133 7.89 -17.57 13.77
C GLY A 133 6.54 -18.23 13.55
N ASP A 134 5.53 -17.73 14.25
CA ASP A 134 4.18 -18.28 14.20
C ASP A 134 3.42 -17.76 12.97
N VAL A 135 2.77 -18.67 12.26
CA VAL A 135 1.95 -18.35 11.08
C VAL A 135 0.75 -17.47 11.40
N GLU A 136 0.13 -17.66 12.57
CA GLU A 136 -1.02 -16.86 12.99
C GLU A 136 -0.59 -15.44 13.39
N GLU A 137 0.60 -15.29 13.98
CA GLU A 137 1.21 -13.97 14.20
C GLU A 137 1.41 -13.23 12.87
N HIS A 138 1.97 -13.90 11.86
CA HIS A 138 2.15 -13.29 10.53
C HIS A 138 0.81 -12.89 9.90
N LYS A 139 -0.21 -13.76 9.96
CA LYS A 139 -1.55 -13.46 9.44
C LYS A 139 -2.19 -12.28 10.15
N LEU A 140 -2.07 -12.21 11.47
CA LEU A 140 -2.58 -11.09 12.26
C LEU A 140 -1.92 -9.77 11.83
N VAL A 141 -0.60 -9.76 11.66
CA VAL A 141 0.14 -8.59 11.17
C VAL A 141 -0.31 -8.19 9.76
N LEU A 142 -0.51 -9.15 8.85
CA LEU A 142 -1.00 -8.88 7.49
C LEU A 142 -2.41 -8.27 7.52
N ARG A 143 -3.33 -8.84 8.29
CA ARG A 143 -4.71 -8.34 8.47
C ARG A 143 -4.74 -6.94 9.08
N ALA A 144 -3.98 -6.73 10.15
CA ALA A 144 -3.88 -5.43 10.82
C ALA A 144 -3.28 -4.37 9.88
N SER A 145 -2.20 -4.70 9.19
CA SER A 145 -1.53 -3.78 8.27
C SER A 145 -2.44 -3.39 7.10
N ALA A 146 -3.19 -4.34 6.54
CA ALA A 146 -4.16 -4.06 5.49
C ALA A 146 -5.23 -3.07 5.96
N ARG A 147 -5.83 -3.29 7.14
CA ARG A 147 -6.84 -2.41 7.74
C ARG A 147 -6.31 -1.02 8.09
N ALA A 148 -5.02 -0.92 8.41
CA ALA A 148 -4.37 0.36 8.72
C ALA A 148 -4.00 1.18 7.48
N VAL A 149 -4.07 0.62 6.27
CA VAL A 149 -3.87 1.36 5.03
C VAL A 149 -5.09 2.22 4.75
N THR A 150 -4.93 3.53 4.74
CA THR A 150 -6.00 4.49 4.43
C THR A 150 -5.90 5.07 3.02
N ALA A 151 -4.75 4.95 2.36
CA ALA A 151 -4.57 5.48 1.01
C ALA A 151 -3.45 4.73 0.26
N ILE A 152 -3.61 4.60 -1.06
CA ILE A 152 -2.67 3.96 -1.98
C ILE A 152 -2.22 4.91 -3.08
N GLY A 153 -1.10 4.61 -3.72
CA GLY A 153 -0.59 5.36 -4.88
C GLY A 153 -0.07 6.76 -4.56
N GLY A 154 -0.02 7.58 -5.57
CA GLY A 154 0.43 8.97 -5.51
C GLY A 154 -0.71 9.94 -5.17
N GLY A 155 -0.36 11.16 -4.72
CA GLY A 155 -1.36 12.20 -4.47
C GLY A 155 -2.21 12.02 -3.20
N ARG A 156 -1.83 11.11 -2.30
CA ARG A 156 -2.57 10.79 -1.05
C ARG A 156 -2.90 12.02 -0.20
N ARG A 157 -2.00 13.01 -0.13
CA ARG A 157 -2.24 14.29 0.59
C ARG A 157 -3.15 15.26 -0.17
N ARG A 158 -3.58 14.91 -1.38
CA ARG A 158 -4.43 15.72 -2.26
C ARG A 158 -5.78 15.08 -2.53
N GLY A 159 -6.18 14.14 -1.67
CA GLY A 159 -7.48 13.46 -1.77
C GLY A 159 -7.53 12.29 -2.75
N GLU A 160 -6.38 11.85 -3.29
CA GLU A 160 -6.35 10.67 -4.17
C GLU A 160 -6.03 9.40 -3.39
N GLY A 161 -6.53 8.28 -3.91
CA GLY A 161 -6.18 6.94 -3.47
C GLY A 161 -6.74 6.51 -2.13
N TRP A 162 -7.76 7.17 -1.60
CA TRP A 162 -8.36 6.77 -0.34
C TRP A 162 -9.06 5.42 -0.48
N VAL A 163 -8.77 4.52 0.47
CA VAL A 163 -9.25 3.15 0.44
C VAL A 163 -9.59 2.64 1.83
N THR A 164 -10.39 1.58 1.84
CA THR A 164 -10.53 0.65 2.96
C THR A 164 -10.13 -0.74 2.47
N ILE A 165 -9.26 -1.43 3.21
CA ILE A 165 -8.83 -2.79 2.87
C ILE A 165 -9.25 -3.74 3.98
N THR A 166 -9.89 -4.84 3.63
CA THR A 166 -10.36 -5.87 4.57
C THR A 166 -10.19 -7.27 3.98
N ASP A 167 -10.02 -8.24 4.85
CA ASP A 167 -10.02 -9.68 4.53
C ASP A 167 -11.41 -10.32 4.64
N GLY A 168 -12.45 -9.50 4.87
CA GLY A 168 -13.81 -9.97 5.05
C GLY A 168 -14.12 -10.60 6.40
N ALA A 169 -13.12 -10.93 7.22
CA ALA A 169 -13.33 -11.41 8.57
C ALA A 169 -13.59 -10.24 9.54
N ASP A 170 -14.35 -10.49 10.59
CA ASP A 170 -14.53 -9.52 11.66
C ASP A 170 -13.21 -9.28 12.41
N TRP A 171 -13.03 -8.08 12.90
CA TRP A 171 -11.93 -7.70 13.78
C TRP A 171 -12.45 -7.58 15.19
N ASP A 172 -12.06 -8.48 16.07
CA ASP A 172 -12.61 -8.55 17.42
C ASP A 172 -11.63 -8.00 18.50
N THR A 173 -12.06 -8.13 19.74
CA THR A 173 -11.28 -7.70 20.91
C THR A 173 -10.03 -8.57 21.11
N ALA A 174 -10.11 -9.87 20.76
CA ALA A 174 -8.97 -10.78 20.87
C ALA A 174 -7.89 -10.43 19.85
N ASP A 175 -8.27 -10.14 18.58
CA ASP A 175 -7.35 -9.64 17.56
C ASP A 175 -6.64 -8.36 18.03
N THR A 176 -7.39 -7.43 18.65
CA THR A 176 -6.84 -6.18 19.15
C THR A 176 -5.85 -6.42 20.30
N GLN A 177 -6.17 -7.32 21.22
CA GLN A 177 -5.27 -7.66 22.34
C GLN A 177 -4.01 -8.36 21.85
N ALA A 178 -4.15 -9.33 20.93
CA ALA A 178 -3.03 -10.02 20.33
C ALA A 178 -2.12 -9.04 19.58
N LEU A 179 -2.69 -8.12 18.78
CA LEU A 179 -1.89 -7.12 18.08
C LEU A 179 -1.13 -6.20 19.04
N ARG A 180 -1.75 -5.78 20.16
CA ARG A 180 -1.09 -4.95 21.19
C ARG A 180 0.10 -5.67 21.83
N SER A 181 0.03 -6.98 22.02
CA SER A 181 1.14 -7.76 22.56
C SER A 181 2.33 -7.85 21.60
N LEU A 182 2.10 -7.64 20.30
CA LEU A 182 3.13 -7.60 19.25
C LEU A 182 3.72 -6.20 19.03
N GLY A 183 3.09 -5.17 19.60
CA GLY A 183 3.57 -3.79 19.51
C GLY A 183 4.91 -3.61 20.22
N GLY A 184 5.89 -3.02 19.55
CA GLY A 184 7.15 -2.63 20.15
C GLY A 184 6.92 -1.56 21.25
N ASN A 185 7.65 -1.66 22.31
CA ASN A 185 7.69 -0.67 23.40
C ASN A 185 8.52 0.54 22.90
N ARG A 186 7.93 1.43 22.08
CA ARG A 186 8.53 2.68 21.61
C ARG A 186 7.91 3.88 22.32
#